data_284244099ed4211b1b7dc48c77dc1a08
#
_entry.id   284244099ed4211b1b7dc48c77dc1a08
#
_cell.length_a   1.000
_cell.length_b   1.000
_cell.length_c   1.000
_cell.angle_alpha   90.00
_cell.angle_beta   90.00
_cell.angle_gamma   90.00
#
_symmetry.space_group_name_H-M   'P 1'
#
loop_
_entity.id
_entity.type
_entity.pdbx_description
1 polymer ?
#
loop_
_entity_poly.entity_id
_entity_poly.type
_entity_poly.pdbx_seq_one_letter_code
_entity_poly.pdbx_strand_id
1 'polypeptide(L)'
;MPRRKKAATSKIDPKKNYLSISALSKEFNVTPRTIRHYEDEGLLEPARRGQTRLFTEEDRRRLEIALLGARLGIHLSKLRELFDLYDNARGDDKRTRQFILLVSQQHQLLSRQQQDLQAMSAELERMEKEFRVIVEPPLEVRRDHTQ
;
A
#
# COMPACT_ATOMS: atom_id res chain seq x y z
N MET A 1 -16.39 -20.39 10.16
CA MET A 1 -14.96 -20.64 10.43
C MET A 1 -14.22 -20.81 9.12
N PRO A 2 -13.44 -19.86 8.66
CA PRO A 2 -12.64 -20.09 7.46
C PRO A 2 -11.55 -21.11 7.80
N ARG A 3 -11.52 -22.19 7.03
CA ARG A 3 -10.50 -23.23 7.13
C ARG A 3 -9.13 -22.60 6.95
N ARG A 4 -8.27 -22.67 7.98
CA ARG A 4 -6.82 -22.49 7.83
C ARG A 4 -6.36 -23.41 6.69
N LYS A 5 -6.05 -22.85 5.52
CA LYS A 5 -5.25 -23.57 4.53
C LYS A 5 -3.94 -23.90 5.23
N LYS A 6 -3.69 -25.19 5.45
CA LYS A 6 -2.40 -25.69 5.93
C LYS A 6 -1.34 -25.07 5.02
N ALA A 7 -0.37 -24.40 5.64
CA ALA A 7 0.81 -23.94 4.95
C ALA A 7 1.39 -25.12 4.15
N ALA A 8 1.19 -25.10 2.85
CA ALA A 8 1.93 -25.99 1.98
C ALA A 8 3.39 -25.63 2.21
N THR A 9 4.17 -26.57 2.68
CA THR A 9 5.63 -26.45 2.79
C THR A 9 6.12 -26.26 1.36
N SER A 10 6.16 -25.00 0.90
CA SER A 10 6.65 -24.72 -0.44
C SER A 10 8.11 -25.13 -0.47
N LYS A 11 8.44 -26.04 -1.37
CA LYS A 11 9.81 -26.54 -1.55
C LYS A 11 10.69 -25.35 -1.86
N ILE A 12 11.79 -25.24 -1.11
CA ILE A 12 12.80 -24.21 -1.35
C ILE A 12 13.41 -24.45 -2.73
N ASP A 13 13.24 -23.50 -3.62
CA ASP A 13 13.85 -23.53 -4.96
C ASP A 13 15.26 -22.95 -4.85
N PRO A 14 16.32 -23.75 -5.13
CA PRO A 14 17.70 -23.28 -5.01
C PRO A 14 18.07 -22.18 -6.02
N LYS A 15 17.22 -21.92 -7.00
CA LYS A 15 17.43 -20.85 -8.01
C LYS A 15 16.82 -19.51 -7.60
N LYS A 16 16.03 -19.47 -6.53
CA LYS A 16 15.39 -18.25 -6.04
C LYS A 16 16.22 -17.59 -4.96
N ASN A 17 16.32 -16.27 -5.04
CA ASN A 17 16.85 -15.46 -3.94
C ASN A 17 15.78 -15.33 -2.87
N TYR A 18 16.16 -15.54 -1.61
CA TYR A 18 15.28 -15.42 -0.46
C TYR A 18 15.73 -14.29 0.45
N LEU A 19 14.76 -13.62 1.02
CA LEU A 19 14.95 -12.53 1.97
C LEU A 19 14.58 -13.02 3.37
N SER A 20 15.33 -12.55 4.37
CA SER A 20 15.00 -12.79 5.77
C SER A 20 13.92 -11.83 6.25
N ILE A 21 13.23 -12.19 7.35
CA ILE A 21 12.29 -11.28 8.00
C ILE A 21 12.98 -9.99 8.47
N SER A 22 14.25 -10.08 8.92
CA SER A 22 15.04 -8.92 9.31
C SER A 22 15.32 -7.98 8.14
N ALA A 23 15.63 -8.53 6.96
CA ALA A 23 15.86 -7.73 5.76
C ALA A 23 14.60 -6.97 5.36
N LEU A 24 13.44 -7.63 5.33
CA LEU A 24 12.16 -6.99 5.03
C LEU A 24 11.77 -5.95 6.09
N SER A 25 11.99 -6.26 7.37
CA SER A 25 11.71 -5.31 8.46
C SER A 25 12.50 -4.02 8.33
N LYS A 26 13.77 -4.12 7.96
CA LYS A 26 14.63 -2.95 7.74
C LYS A 26 14.23 -2.17 6.49
N GLU A 27 13.98 -2.86 5.39
CA GLU A 27 13.64 -2.25 4.11
C GLU A 27 12.36 -1.41 4.21
N PHE A 28 11.32 -1.97 4.82
CA PHE A 28 10.00 -1.33 4.93
C PHE A 28 9.79 -0.55 6.22
N ASN A 29 10.79 -0.52 7.11
CA ASN A 29 10.69 0.13 8.41
C ASN A 29 9.46 -0.34 9.22
N VAL A 30 9.25 -1.64 9.26
CA VAL A 30 8.17 -2.30 10.02
C VAL A 30 8.75 -3.35 10.96
N THR A 31 7.97 -3.72 11.97
CA THR A 31 8.39 -4.76 12.92
C THR A 31 8.22 -6.17 12.31
N PRO A 32 9.00 -7.17 12.74
CA PRO A 32 8.78 -8.56 12.38
C PRO A 32 7.35 -9.04 12.73
N ARG A 33 6.75 -8.49 13.76
CA ARG A 33 5.36 -8.78 14.16
C ARG A 33 4.38 -8.36 13.08
N THR A 34 4.58 -7.20 12.47
CA THR A 34 3.77 -6.72 11.36
C THR A 34 3.84 -7.67 10.16
N ILE A 35 5.03 -8.14 9.81
CA ILE A 35 5.22 -9.09 8.70
C ILE A 35 4.54 -10.42 8.99
N ARG A 36 4.66 -10.94 10.22
CA ARG A 36 3.97 -12.17 10.63
C ARG A 36 2.44 -12.01 10.60
N HIS A 37 1.94 -10.84 10.95
CA HIS A 37 0.51 -10.55 10.82
C HIS A 37 0.03 -10.71 9.38
N TYR A 38 0.74 -10.18 8.39
CA TYR A 38 0.40 -10.36 6.98
C TYR A 38 0.53 -11.83 6.51
N GLU A 39 1.49 -12.59 7.06
CA GLU A 39 1.58 -14.04 6.84
C GLU A 39 0.35 -14.76 7.43
N ASP A 40 0.00 -14.46 8.67
CA ASP A 40 -1.17 -15.04 9.36
C ASP A 40 -2.48 -14.74 8.64
N GLU A 41 -2.57 -13.57 8.03
CA GLU A 41 -3.70 -13.15 7.19
C GLU A 41 -3.68 -13.75 5.78
N GLY A 42 -2.64 -14.50 5.42
CA GLY A 42 -2.55 -15.20 4.14
C GLY A 42 -2.16 -14.34 2.95
N LEU A 43 -1.59 -13.14 3.18
CA LEU A 43 -1.05 -12.32 2.10
C LEU A 43 0.35 -12.74 1.69
N LEU A 44 1.13 -13.27 2.62
CA LEU A 44 2.50 -13.74 2.43
C LEU A 44 2.56 -15.25 2.69
N GLU A 45 3.32 -15.96 1.88
CA GLU A 45 3.52 -17.40 1.99
C GLU A 45 5.00 -17.76 1.93
N PRO A 46 5.80 -17.40 2.97
CA PRO A 46 7.23 -17.68 2.97
C PRO A 46 7.50 -19.18 3.00
N ALA A 47 8.54 -19.59 2.31
CA ALA A 47 9.11 -20.93 2.47
C ALA A 47 9.75 -21.06 3.85
N ARG A 48 9.96 -22.27 4.32
CA ARG A 48 10.57 -22.56 5.61
C ARG A 48 11.79 -23.46 5.48
N ARG A 49 12.87 -23.03 6.11
CA ARG A 49 14.04 -23.85 6.35
C ARG A 49 14.16 -24.06 7.87
N GLY A 50 13.64 -25.21 8.36
CA GLY A 50 13.49 -25.41 9.79
C GLY A 50 12.54 -24.37 10.41
N GLN A 51 12.99 -23.61 11.37
CA GLN A 51 12.25 -22.52 12.00
C GLN A 51 12.37 -21.16 11.26
N THR A 52 13.26 -21.09 10.27
CA THR A 52 13.56 -19.85 9.56
C THR A 52 12.57 -19.62 8.41
N ARG A 53 12.00 -18.42 8.35
CA ARG A 53 11.18 -17.94 7.24
C ARG A 53 12.06 -17.43 6.13
N LEU A 54 11.74 -17.84 4.90
CA LEU A 54 12.41 -17.43 3.68
C LEU A 54 11.38 -16.79 2.76
N PHE A 55 11.46 -15.47 2.63
CA PHE A 55 10.54 -14.69 1.80
C PHE A 55 11.07 -14.57 0.38
N THR A 56 10.19 -14.70 -0.59
CA THR A 56 10.50 -14.51 -2.01
C THR A 56 10.40 -13.05 -2.40
N GLU A 57 10.88 -12.71 -3.60
CA GLU A 57 10.66 -11.38 -4.18
C GLU A 57 9.16 -11.09 -4.40
N GLU A 58 8.36 -12.13 -4.67
CA GLU A 58 6.90 -12.01 -4.73
C GLU A 58 6.30 -11.62 -3.38
N ASP A 59 6.73 -12.27 -2.28
CA ASP A 59 6.30 -11.90 -0.93
C ASP A 59 6.69 -10.46 -0.59
N ARG A 60 7.90 -10.04 -0.96
CA ARG A 60 8.37 -8.67 -0.80
C ARG A 60 7.44 -7.66 -1.48
N ARG A 61 7.09 -7.93 -2.74
CA ARG A 61 6.18 -7.08 -3.53
C ARG A 61 4.77 -7.04 -2.93
N ARG A 62 4.25 -8.17 -2.46
CA ARG A 62 2.95 -8.23 -1.79
C ARG A 62 2.94 -7.46 -0.48
N LEU A 63 4.02 -7.53 0.30
CA LEU A 63 4.19 -6.75 1.51
C LEU A 63 4.18 -5.24 1.20
N GLU A 64 4.89 -4.81 0.18
CA GLU A 64 4.90 -3.41 -0.28
C GLU A 64 3.49 -2.91 -0.61
N ILE A 65 2.74 -3.67 -1.40
CA ILE A 65 1.35 -3.35 -1.77
C ILE A 65 0.45 -3.34 -0.53
N ALA A 66 0.61 -4.29 0.38
CA ALA A 66 -0.18 -4.38 1.61
C ALA A 66 0.04 -3.18 2.54
N LEU A 67 1.29 -2.77 2.71
CA LEU A 67 1.65 -1.60 3.51
C LEU A 67 1.14 -0.29 2.88
N LEU A 68 1.24 -0.16 1.56
CA LEU A 68 0.68 0.97 0.84
C LEU A 68 -0.84 1.00 0.97
N GLY A 69 -1.50 -0.14 0.78
CA GLY A 69 -2.95 -0.26 0.94
C GLY A 69 -3.42 0.12 2.34
N ALA A 70 -2.70 -0.31 3.38
CA ALA A 70 -3.00 0.06 4.76
C ALA A 70 -2.94 1.58 4.99
N ARG A 71 -1.93 2.26 4.42
CA ARG A 71 -1.83 3.73 4.49
C ARG A 71 -2.96 4.45 3.76
N LEU A 72 -3.49 3.86 2.70
CA LEU A 72 -4.61 4.39 1.93
C LEU A 72 -5.99 3.97 2.48
N GLY A 73 -6.03 3.24 3.59
CA GLY A 73 -7.26 2.76 4.19
C GLY A 73 -7.96 1.65 3.40
N ILE A 74 -7.22 0.93 2.55
CA ILE A 74 -7.75 -0.23 1.81
C ILE A 74 -7.83 -1.42 2.78
N HIS A 75 -9.02 -2.01 2.90
CA HIS A 75 -9.23 -3.17 3.76
C HIS A 75 -8.40 -4.37 3.32
N LEU A 76 -7.81 -5.05 4.30
CA LEU A 76 -6.98 -6.23 4.09
C LEU A 76 -7.69 -7.35 3.32
N SER A 77 -8.99 -7.54 3.58
CA SER A 77 -9.84 -8.50 2.87
C SER A 77 -9.89 -8.22 1.36
N LYS A 78 -9.86 -6.93 0.98
CA LYS A 78 -9.87 -6.52 -0.43
C LYS A 78 -8.55 -6.82 -1.12
N LEU A 79 -7.45 -6.58 -0.43
CA LEU A 79 -6.11 -6.94 -0.93
C LEU A 79 -5.96 -8.45 -1.07
N ARG A 80 -6.50 -9.22 -0.12
CA ARG A 80 -6.50 -10.69 -0.21
C ARG A 80 -7.29 -11.18 -1.42
N GLU A 81 -8.50 -10.67 -1.63
CA GLU A 81 -9.31 -10.98 -2.81
C GLU A 81 -8.55 -10.68 -4.12
N LEU A 82 -7.88 -9.54 -4.16
CA LEU A 82 -7.07 -9.13 -5.31
C LEU A 82 -5.92 -10.10 -5.59
N PHE A 83 -5.19 -10.50 -4.55
CA PHE A 83 -4.08 -11.43 -4.68
C PHE A 83 -4.56 -12.84 -5.04
N ASP A 84 -5.65 -13.30 -4.45
CA ASP A 84 -6.26 -14.59 -4.78
C ASP A 84 -6.69 -14.64 -6.25
N LEU A 85 -7.29 -13.58 -6.76
CA LEU A 85 -7.66 -13.48 -8.17
C LEU A 85 -6.44 -13.41 -9.08
N TYR A 86 -5.42 -12.64 -8.70
CA TYR A 86 -4.16 -12.55 -9.45
C TYR A 86 -3.48 -13.91 -9.59
N ASP A 87 -3.38 -14.66 -8.48
CA ASP A 87 -2.74 -15.98 -8.46
C ASP A 87 -3.47 -17.02 -9.31
N ASN A 88 -4.80 -16.91 -9.38
CA ASN A 88 -5.66 -17.87 -10.05
C ASN A 88 -6.13 -17.41 -11.44
N ALA A 89 -5.76 -16.21 -11.88
CA ALA A 89 -6.21 -15.66 -13.17
C ALA A 89 -5.52 -16.30 -14.38
N ARG A 90 -4.31 -16.82 -14.20
CA ARG A 90 -3.52 -17.39 -15.30
C ARG A 90 -4.16 -18.67 -15.83
N GLY A 91 -4.55 -18.64 -17.12
CA GLY A 91 -5.14 -19.79 -17.83
C GLY A 91 -6.66 -19.95 -17.68
N ASP A 92 -7.34 -19.01 -17.03
CA ASP A 92 -8.81 -18.98 -16.92
C ASP A 92 -9.33 -17.61 -17.33
N ASP A 93 -9.93 -17.51 -18.50
CA ASP A 93 -10.45 -16.25 -19.07
C ASP A 93 -11.49 -15.59 -18.18
N LYS A 94 -12.34 -16.36 -17.48
CA LYS A 94 -13.36 -15.82 -16.59
C LYS A 94 -12.73 -15.16 -15.37
N ARG A 95 -11.75 -15.79 -14.75
CA ARG A 95 -11.01 -15.25 -13.60
C ARG A 95 -10.17 -14.06 -13.98
N THR A 96 -9.55 -14.10 -15.16
CA THR A 96 -8.80 -12.95 -15.70
C THR A 96 -9.70 -11.74 -15.87
N ARG A 97 -10.90 -11.90 -16.42
CA ARG A 97 -11.88 -10.79 -16.57
C ARG A 97 -12.34 -10.25 -15.21
N GLN A 98 -12.60 -11.13 -14.24
CA GLN A 98 -12.96 -10.71 -12.87
C GLN A 98 -11.84 -9.90 -12.22
N PHE A 99 -10.58 -10.33 -12.37
CA PHE A 99 -9.43 -9.61 -11.88
C PHE A 99 -9.32 -8.22 -12.51
N ILE A 100 -9.41 -8.14 -13.85
CA ILE A 100 -9.36 -6.85 -14.56
C ILE A 100 -10.48 -5.91 -14.08
N LEU A 101 -11.70 -6.41 -13.92
CA LEU A 101 -12.83 -5.62 -13.44
C LEU A 101 -12.57 -5.07 -12.04
N LEU A 102 -12.10 -5.91 -11.11
CA LEU A 102 -11.81 -5.51 -9.73
C LEU A 102 -10.71 -4.46 -9.66
N VAL A 103 -9.62 -4.67 -10.39
CA VAL A 103 -8.51 -3.71 -10.48
C VAL A 103 -8.98 -2.38 -11.04
N SER A 104 -9.78 -2.41 -12.12
CA SER A 104 -10.33 -1.20 -12.74
C SER A 104 -11.22 -0.42 -11.76
N GLN A 105 -12.07 -1.10 -11.00
CA GLN A 105 -12.93 -0.47 -9.97
C GLN A 105 -12.07 0.17 -8.87
N GLN A 106 -11.05 -0.51 -8.37
CA GLN A 106 -10.16 0.05 -7.35
C GLN A 106 -9.37 1.25 -7.89
N HIS A 107 -8.89 1.16 -9.12
CA HIS A 107 -8.21 2.29 -9.77
C HIS A 107 -9.12 3.52 -9.90
N GLN A 108 -10.39 3.34 -10.28
CA GLN A 108 -11.35 4.44 -10.36
C GLN A 108 -11.61 5.08 -9.00
N LEU A 109 -11.75 4.28 -7.93
CA LEU A 109 -11.93 4.81 -6.57
C LEU A 109 -10.73 5.63 -6.12
N LEU A 110 -9.53 5.14 -6.33
CA LEU A 110 -8.29 5.85 -5.99
C LEU A 110 -8.14 7.14 -6.80
N SER A 111 -8.51 7.13 -8.08
CA SER A 111 -8.49 8.33 -8.92
C SER A 111 -9.45 9.41 -8.42
N ARG A 112 -10.64 9.02 -7.97
CA ARG A 112 -11.60 9.96 -7.35
C ARG A 112 -11.05 10.53 -6.04
N GLN A 113 -10.52 9.68 -5.17
CA GLN A 113 -9.90 10.14 -3.92
C GLN A 113 -8.75 11.11 -4.17
N GLN A 114 -7.93 10.87 -5.19
CA GLN A 114 -6.86 11.77 -5.58
C GLN A 114 -7.39 13.15 -6.01
N GLN A 115 -8.47 13.19 -6.80
CA GLN A 115 -9.12 14.44 -7.20
C GLN A 115 -9.68 15.19 -5.98
N ASP A 116 -10.35 14.48 -5.06
CA ASP A 116 -10.91 15.08 -3.85
C ASP A 116 -9.81 15.65 -2.95
N LEU A 117 -8.68 14.94 -2.80
CA LEU A 117 -7.51 15.42 -2.04
C LEU A 117 -6.89 16.66 -2.68
N GLN A 118 -6.79 16.71 -4.00
CA GLN A 118 -6.29 17.88 -4.72
C GLN A 118 -7.21 19.08 -4.53
N ALA A 119 -8.52 18.89 -4.63
CA ALA A 119 -9.50 19.93 -4.40
C ALA A 119 -9.45 20.47 -2.97
N MET A 120 -9.35 19.57 -1.97
CA MET A 120 -9.23 19.97 -0.56
C MET A 120 -7.92 20.73 -0.30
N SER A 121 -6.80 20.27 -0.86
CA SER A 121 -5.51 20.95 -0.74
C SER A 121 -5.57 22.37 -1.29
N ALA A 122 -6.16 22.55 -2.47
CA ALA A 122 -6.34 23.89 -3.07
C ALA A 122 -7.21 24.80 -2.22
N GLU A 123 -8.27 24.27 -1.60
CA GLU A 123 -9.15 25.04 -0.72
C GLU A 123 -8.42 25.48 0.56
N LEU A 124 -7.64 24.59 1.16
CA LEU A 124 -6.84 24.91 2.34
C LEU A 124 -5.79 25.99 2.03
N GLU A 125 -5.12 25.91 0.88
CA GLU A 125 -4.17 26.95 0.44
C GLU A 125 -4.87 28.31 0.26
N ARG A 126 -6.09 28.32 -0.29
CA ARG A 126 -6.87 29.53 -0.45
C ARG A 126 -7.20 30.14 0.91
N MET A 127 -7.69 29.33 1.85
CA MET A 127 -8.00 29.77 3.21
C MET A 127 -6.76 30.31 3.92
N GLU A 128 -5.62 29.62 3.80
CA GLU A 128 -4.36 30.08 4.39
C GLU A 128 -3.98 31.47 3.85
N LYS A 129 -4.05 31.68 2.55
CA LYS A 129 -3.74 32.98 1.92
C LYS A 129 -4.65 34.10 2.42
N GLU A 130 -5.96 33.84 2.53
CA GLU A 130 -6.91 34.83 3.06
C GLU A 130 -6.54 35.27 4.47
N PHE A 131 -6.23 34.30 5.35
CA PHE A 131 -5.91 34.61 6.73
C PHE A 131 -4.50 35.19 6.92
N ARG A 132 -3.54 34.80 6.08
CA ARG A 132 -2.19 35.35 6.10
C ARG A 132 -2.18 36.87 5.83
N VAL A 133 -3.01 37.37 4.93
CA VAL A 133 -3.18 38.78 4.63
C VAL A 133 -3.68 39.59 5.87
N ILE A 134 -4.48 38.93 6.72
CA ILE A 134 -5.00 39.58 7.94
C ILE A 134 -3.91 39.70 9.01
N VAL A 135 -3.04 38.69 9.14
CA VAL A 135 -2.00 38.62 10.17
C VAL A 135 -0.72 39.36 9.75
N GLU A 136 -0.40 39.30 8.47
CA GLU A 136 0.77 39.94 7.86
C GLU A 136 0.31 40.92 6.77
N PRO A 137 -0.28 42.07 7.13
CA PRO A 137 -0.70 43.06 6.15
C PRO A 137 0.51 43.51 5.30
N PRO A 138 0.35 43.74 4.00
CA PRO A 138 1.43 44.20 3.16
C PRO A 138 2.03 45.46 3.75
N LEU A 139 3.35 45.50 3.85
CA LEU A 139 4.08 46.68 4.29
C LEU A 139 3.66 47.83 3.39
N GLU A 140 2.87 48.74 3.91
CA GLU A 140 2.62 50.01 3.23
C GLU A 140 3.96 50.66 2.92
N VAL A 141 4.25 50.83 1.64
CA VAL A 141 5.37 51.63 1.18
C VAL A 141 5.15 53.04 1.80
N ARG A 142 5.88 53.35 2.86
CA ARG A 142 5.94 54.68 3.38
C ARG A 142 6.38 55.56 2.23
N ARG A 143 5.45 56.26 1.63
CA ARG A 143 5.77 57.38 0.78
C ARG A 143 6.34 58.45 1.69
N ASP A 144 7.65 58.53 1.76
CA ASP A 144 8.35 59.66 2.35
C ASP A 144 7.89 60.91 1.59
N HIS A 145 7.00 61.63 2.25
CA HIS A 145 6.77 63.01 1.91
C HIS A 145 7.94 63.82 2.53
N THR A 146 9.04 63.88 1.77
CA THR A 146 10.07 64.87 2.02
C THR A 146 9.65 66.10 1.23
N GLN A 147 9.16 67.09 1.93
CA GLN A 147 9.20 68.49 1.51
C GLN A 147 10.56 69.08 1.81
#